data_7d1b05768ee711bc84cabde81e5ee9b4
#
_entry.id   7d1b05768ee711bc84cabde81e5ee9b4
#
_cell.length_a   1.000
_cell.length_b   1.000
_cell.length_c   1.000
_cell.angle_alpha   90.00
_cell.angle_beta   90.00
_cell.angle_gamma   90.00
#
_symmetry.space_group_name_H-M   'P 1'
#
loop_
_entity.id
_entity.type
_entity.pdbx_description
1 polymer ?
#
loop_
_entity_poly.entity_id
_entity_poly.type
_entity_poly.pdbx_seq_one_letter_code
_entity_poly.pdbx_strand_id
1 'polypeptide(L)'
;MKWRTALLSQIFLSVLVLFIVTVQAEQKDKPVFGRTDPSKYKDVPNAHGGAGTLPFMELLGADTFDTNFLFVHRAEIPPKSGIGEHIHRHMEEMYFIFNGSAQFTVNGHTSELPAGSMVLCSRGSSHGIYNHTDETLQWLNVAVSDVKGKGDAVNYNDDLSHAKVESPPSFLWTKLDRSLLKPAAKAHGGKGTILFRRMWNKESFKTNWEFVDHCILPPETSIGYHQHNMIEEIYYLVSGSGRMTVNDVTWDVRPGDAIPCTLHDSHGLYNNGSEDIVLIVFSAAVEKGKRDTKNWGDDLSKR
;
A
#
# COMPACT_ATOMS: atom_id res chain seq x y z
N MET A 1 69.03 -30.15 66.10
CA MET A 1 68.70 -29.21 64.97
C MET A 1 67.49 -29.77 64.23
N LYS A 2 66.32 -29.28 64.54
CA LYS A 2 65.04 -29.78 63.95
C LYS A 2 64.42 -28.69 63.14
N TRP A 3 64.29 -28.92 61.81
CA TRP A 3 63.61 -28.04 60.92
C TRP A 3 62.13 -28.49 60.87
N ARG A 4 61.23 -27.57 61.18
CA ARG A 4 59.79 -27.76 61.01
C ARG A 4 59.39 -27.14 59.64
N THR A 5 58.89 -27.97 58.78
CA THR A 5 58.22 -27.61 57.54
C THR A 5 56.79 -27.23 57.82
N ALA A 6 56.39 -25.98 57.50
CA ALA A 6 55.01 -25.53 57.56
C ALA A 6 54.34 -25.79 56.22
N LEU A 7 53.24 -26.52 56.24
CA LEU A 7 52.36 -26.75 55.08
C LEU A 7 51.39 -25.57 54.96
N LEU A 8 51.49 -24.80 53.88
CA LEU A 8 50.51 -23.83 53.52
C LEU A 8 49.45 -24.50 52.64
N SER A 9 48.24 -24.64 53.17
CA SER A 9 47.05 -25.05 52.39
C SER A 9 46.51 -23.86 51.63
N GLN A 10 46.61 -23.90 50.29
CA GLN A 10 45.94 -22.96 49.42
C GLN A 10 44.48 -23.44 49.21
N ILE A 11 43.55 -22.64 49.69
CA ILE A 11 42.11 -22.81 49.40
C ILE A 11 41.86 -22.11 48.05
N PHE A 12 41.62 -22.93 47.02
CA PHE A 12 41.14 -22.40 45.73
C PHE A 12 39.64 -22.09 45.86
N LEU A 13 39.30 -20.79 45.88
CA LEU A 13 37.94 -20.31 45.82
C LEU A 13 37.56 -20.23 44.34
N SER A 14 36.83 -21.25 43.84
CA SER A 14 36.29 -21.23 42.47
C SER A 14 35.08 -20.31 42.44
N VAL A 15 35.24 -19.11 41.87
CA VAL A 15 34.13 -18.20 41.57
C VAL A 15 33.46 -18.68 40.27
N LEU A 16 32.32 -19.31 40.42
CA LEU A 16 31.45 -19.67 39.30
C LEU A 16 30.73 -18.40 38.80
N VAL A 17 31.22 -17.77 37.74
CA VAL A 17 30.54 -16.65 37.08
C VAL A 17 29.42 -17.21 36.23
N LEU A 18 28.20 -17.12 36.72
CA LEU A 18 26.99 -17.44 35.96
C LEU A 18 26.74 -16.30 34.95
N PHE A 19 27.08 -16.51 33.69
CA PHE A 19 26.63 -15.65 32.63
C PHE A 19 25.13 -15.89 32.42
N ILE A 20 24.28 -15.03 32.97
CA ILE A 20 22.88 -14.93 32.59
C ILE A 20 22.86 -14.22 31.25
N VAL A 21 22.79 -14.99 30.17
CA VAL A 21 22.45 -14.44 28.85
C VAL A 21 20.96 -14.09 28.93
N THR A 22 20.66 -12.86 29.27
CA THR A 22 19.32 -12.29 29.00
C THR A 22 19.17 -12.20 27.49
N VAL A 23 18.47 -13.17 26.91
CA VAL A 23 17.89 -12.99 25.57
C VAL A 23 16.88 -11.86 25.72
N GLN A 24 17.31 -10.63 25.43
CA GLN A 24 16.36 -9.58 25.14
C GLN A 24 15.61 -10.07 23.90
N ALA A 25 14.33 -10.42 24.08
CA ALA A 25 13.44 -10.52 22.95
C ALA A 25 13.54 -9.16 22.25
N GLU A 26 14.08 -9.14 21.02
CA GLU A 26 14.02 -7.97 20.17
C GLU A 26 12.54 -7.56 20.17
N GLN A 27 12.28 -6.39 20.69
CA GLN A 27 10.96 -5.77 20.62
C GLN A 27 10.79 -5.51 19.13
N LYS A 28 10.09 -6.44 18.44
CA LYS A 28 9.77 -6.28 17.02
C LYS A 28 9.14 -4.89 16.90
N ASP A 29 9.82 -4.00 16.22
CA ASP A 29 9.34 -2.66 15.98
C ASP A 29 7.92 -2.75 15.42
N LYS A 30 7.03 -1.87 15.91
CA LYS A 30 5.66 -1.81 15.37
C LYS A 30 5.78 -1.59 13.87
N PRO A 31 5.11 -2.39 13.02
CA PRO A 31 5.19 -2.15 11.60
C PRO A 31 4.81 -0.70 11.31
N VAL A 32 5.60 -0.10 10.46
CA VAL A 32 5.33 1.21 9.92
C VAL A 32 4.14 1.04 8.98
N PHE A 33 3.01 1.66 9.27
CA PHE A 33 1.94 1.79 8.30
C PHE A 33 1.55 3.27 8.15
N GLY A 34 1.22 3.63 6.92
CA GLY A 34 0.75 4.95 6.60
C GLY A 34 -0.70 5.13 7.10
N ARG A 35 -0.96 6.21 7.81
CA ARG A 35 -2.32 6.55 8.23
C ARG A 35 -2.71 7.92 7.69
N THR A 36 -3.79 7.97 6.95
CA THR A 36 -4.34 9.23 6.45
C THR A 36 -4.68 10.15 7.63
N ASP A 37 -4.06 11.32 7.64
CA ASP A 37 -4.27 12.37 8.63
C ASP A 37 -4.25 13.74 7.93
N PRO A 38 -5.42 14.32 7.61
CA PRO A 38 -5.49 15.59 6.91
C PRO A 38 -4.78 16.74 7.62
N SER A 39 -4.61 16.66 8.95
CA SER A 39 -3.87 17.70 9.71
C SER A 39 -2.36 17.73 9.37
N LYS A 40 -1.85 16.71 8.71
CA LYS A 40 -0.45 16.56 8.28
C LYS A 40 -0.25 16.86 6.81
N TYR A 41 -1.31 17.20 6.09
CA TYR A 41 -1.18 17.57 4.68
C TYR A 41 -0.31 18.81 4.53
N LYS A 42 0.50 18.79 3.49
CA LYS A 42 1.32 19.93 3.06
C LYS A 42 0.80 20.46 1.76
N ASP A 43 0.74 21.77 1.62
CA ASP A 43 0.31 22.42 0.41
C ASP A 43 1.35 22.29 -0.70
N VAL A 44 0.94 21.77 -1.85
CA VAL A 44 1.75 21.66 -3.07
C VAL A 44 1.12 22.60 -4.12
N PRO A 45 1.67 23.79 -4.32
CA PRO A 45 1.18 24.68 -5.36
C PRO A 45 1.57 24.20 -6.73
N ASN A 46 0.66 24.35 -7.70
CA ASN A 46 0.88 24.07 -9.12
C ASN A 46 1.55 22.72 -9.41
N ALA A 47 1.04 21.64 -8.77
CA ALA A 47 1.58 20.30 -8.94
C ALA A 47 1.68 19.94 -10.44
N HIS A 48 2.88 19.64 -10.92
CA HIS A 48 3.19 19.38 -12.33
C HIS A 48 2.69 20.45 -13.32
N GLY A 49 2.66 21.72 -12.88
CA GLY A 49 2.12 22.81 -13.69
C GLY A 49 0.59 22.89 -13.68
N GLY A 50 -0.07 22.15 -12.80
CA GLY A 50 -1.53 22.15 -12.64
C GLY A 50 -2.08 23.41 -11.99
N ALA A 51 -3.40 23.54 -11.98
CA ALA A 51 -4.10 24.66 -11.37
C ALA A 51 -4.16 24.52 -9.85
N GLY A 52 -4.08 25.66 -9.15
CA GLY A 52 -4.33 25.76 -7.73
C GLY A 52 -3.26 25.12 -6.83
N THR A 53 -3.69 24.66 -5.66
CA THR A 53 -2.83 24.07 -4.63
C THR A 53 -3.49 22.80 -4.11
N LEU A 54 -2.70 21.74 -3.95
CA LEU A 54 -3.18 20.46 -3.44
C LEU A 54 -2.62 20.21 -2.03
N PRO A 55 -3.48 20.03 -1.03
CA PRO A 55 -3.11 19.44 0.25
C PRO A 55 -2.76 17.94 0.06
N PHE A 56 -1.58 17.54 0.53
CA PHE A 56 -0.96 16.26 0.19
C PHE A 56 -0.16 15.69 1.36
N MET A 57 -0.11 14.36 1.46
CA MET A 57 0.85 13.65 2.30
C MET A 57 1.33 12.36 1.65
N GLU A 58 2.57 11.99 1.90
CA GLU A 58 3.10 10.66 1.65
C GLU A 58 2.72 9.75 2.83
N LEU A 59 2.04 8.64 2.53
CA LEU A 59 1.72 7.61 3.52
C LEU A 59 2.87 6.62 3.69
N LEU A 60 3.47 6.20 2.57
CA LEU A 60 4.60 5.28 2.51
C LEU A 60 5.54 5.75 1.41
N GLY A 61 6.83 5.77 1.69
CA GLY A 61 7.89 6.11 0.73
C GLY A 61 8.67 4.88 0.27
N ALA A 62 9.58 5.07 -0.69
CA ALA A 62 10.39 4.00 -1.29
C ALA A 62 11.24 3.21 -0.28
N ASP A 63 11.66 3.85 0.80
CA ASP A 63 12.47 3.22 1.85
C ASP A 63 11.69 2.19 2.68
N THR A 64 10.36 2.16 2.56
CA THR A 64 9.50 1.17 3.23
C THR A 64 9.64 -0.21 2.60
N PHE A 65 10.00 -0.31 1.32
CA PHE A 65 9.89 -1.50 0.50
C PHE A 65 11.25 -2.02 0.05
N ASP A 66 11.33 -3.33 -0.21
CA ASP A 66 12.45 -3.96 -0.88
C ASP A 66 12.26 -4.04 -2.40
N THR A 67 11.02 -4.11 -2.87
CA THR A 67 10.67 -4.01 -4.28
C THR A 67 10.75 -2.59 -4.82
N ASN A 68 10.27 -2.39 -6.03
CA ASN A 68 10.30 -1.09 -6.70
C ASN A 68 9.06 -0.22 -6.42
N PHE A 69 8.27 -0.50 -5.38
CA PHE A 69 7.31 0.48 -4.90
C PHE A 69 8.03 1.80 -4.60
N LEU A 70 7.45 2.89 -5.07
CA LEU A 70 8.06 4.21 -4.95
C LEU A 70 7.38 5.04 -3.87
N PHE A 71 6.06 5.06 -3.85
CA PHE A 71 5.28 5.79 -2.85
C PHE A 71 3.81 5.34 -2.80
N VAL A 72 3.18 5.71 -1.70
CA VAL A 72 1.72 5.80 -1.54
C VAL A 72 1.40 7.21 -1.09
N HIS A 73 0.70 7.95 -1.93
CA HIS A 73 0.31 9.34 -1.69
C HIS A 73 -1.18 9.46 -1.43
N ARG A 74 -1.55 10.34 -0.51
CA ARG A 74 -2.93 10.70 -0.19
C ARG A 74 -3.07 12.21 -0.29
N ALA A 75 -4.08 12.69 -1.02
CA ALA A 75 -4.26 14.12 -1.16
C ALA A 75 -5.73 14.50 -1.40
N GLU A 76 -5.97 15.81 -1.37
CA GLU A 76 -7.18 16.48 -1.77
C GLU A 76 -6.94 17.31 -3.01
N ILE A 77 -7.94 17.43 -3.88
CA ILE A 77 -7.97 18.35 -4.99
C ILE A 77 -9.11 19.32 -4.76
N PRO A 78 -8.82 20.53 -4.27
CA PRO A 78 -9.83 21.57 -4.09
C PRO A 78 -10.57 21.91 -5.39
N PRO A 79 -11.71 22.61 -5.33
CA PRO A 79 -12.41 23.09 -6.52
C PRO A 79 -11.48 23.84 -7.47
N LYS A 80 -11.61 23.56 -8.76
CA LYS A 80 -10.86 24.23 -9.86
C LYS A 80 -9.34 24.10 -9.71
N SER A 81 -8.88 23.03 -9.06
CA SER A 81 -7.47 22.68 -8.90
C SER A 81 -7.16 21.33 -9.54
N GLY A 82 -5.89 21.01 -9.72
CA GLY A 82 -5.50 19.75 -10.36
C GLY A 82 -3.99 19.52 -10.40
N ILE A 83 -3.63 18.35 -10.90
CA ILE A 83 -2.28 17.98 -11.28
C ILE A 83 -2.18 18.16 -12.78
N GLY A 84 -1.27 19.02 -13.26
CA GLY A 84 -1.09 19.31 -14.67
C GLY A 84 -0.62 18.11 -15.48
N GLU A 85 -0.74 18.19 -16.80
CA GLU A 85 -0.32 17.10 -17.67
C GLU A 85 1.21 16.93 -17.61
N HIS A 86 1.62 15.71 -17.31
CA HIS A 86 3.03 15.30 -17.20
C HIS A 86 3.23 13.86 -17.64
N ILE A 87 4.47 13.44 -17.84
CA ILE A 87 4.83 12.09 -18.25
C ILE A 87 5.94 11.54 -17.39
N HIS A 88 5.85 10.25 -17.06
CA HIS A 88 6.91 9.47 -16.43
C HIS A 88 7.55 8.49 -17.42
N ARG A 89 8.88 8.43 -17.44
CA ARG A 89 9.65 7.52 -18.31
C ARG A 89 10.06 6.24 -17.59
N HIS A 90 10.08 6.27 -16.25
CA HIS A 90 10.61 5.20 -15.42
C HIS A 90 9.60 4.62 -14.43
N MET A 91 8.43 5.21 -14.26
CA MET A 91 7.44 4.70 -13.32
C MET A 91 6.04 4.63 -13.92
N GLU A 92 5.19 3.84 -13.29
CA GLU A 92 3.75 3.74 -13.53
C GLU A 92 3.02 4.10 -12.27
N GLU A 93 1.91 4.79 -12.42
CA GLU A 93 1.08 5.25 -11.32
C GLU A 93 -0.33 4.67 -11.41
N MET A 94 -0.92 4.42 -10.24
CA MET A 94 -2.31 4.03 -10.08
C MET A 94 -3.03 5.10 -9.28
N TYR A 95 -3.97 5.80 -9.92
CA TYR A 95 -4.82 6.80 -9.26
C TYR A 95 -6.14 6.18 -8.84
N PHE A 96 -6.63 6.51 -7.66
CA PHE A 96 -7.95 6.16 -7.16
C PHE A 96 -8.71 7.39 -6.67
N ILE A 97 -9.95 7.55 -7.11
CA ILE A 97 -10.83 8.68 -6.78
C ILE A 97 -11.84 8.21 -5.72
N PHE A 98 -11.84 8.83 -4.54
CA PHE A 98 -12.72 8.42 -3.44
C PHE A 98 -14.13 8.97 -3.51
N ASN A 99 -14.29 10.22 -3.95
CA ASN A 99 -15.56 10.93 -3.94
C ASN A 99 -15.71 11.83 -5.18
N GLY A 100 -16.94 12.27 -5.44
CA GLY A 100 -17.26 13.21 -6.52
C GLY A 100 -17.00 12.65 -7.90
N SER A 101 -16.61 13.53 -8.83
CA SER A 101 -16.16 13.18 -10.17
C SER A 101 -14.97 14.07 -10.58
N ALA A 102 -14.02 13.49 -11.32
CA ALA A 102 -12.81 14.18 -11.77
C ALA A 102 -12.66 14.08 -13.28
N GLN A 103 -12.17 15.13 -13.91
CA GLN A 103 -11.66 15.06 -15.28
C GLN A 103 -10.27 14.46 -15.24
N PHE A 104 -10.09 13.28 -15.84
CA PHE A 104 -8.82 12.59 -15.91
C PHE A 104 -8.33 12.56 -17.36
N THR A 105 -7.08 12.93 -17.55
CA THR A 105 -6.44 13.00 -18.87
C THR A 105 -5.35 11.94 -18.99
N VAL A 106 -5.33 11.20 -20.08
CA VAL A 106 -4.22 10.31 -20.46
C VAL A 106 -3.92 10.49 -21.95
N ASN A 107 -2.68 10.81 -22.28
CA ASN A 107 -2.21 11.05 -23.64
C ASN A 107 -3.10 12.07 -24.41
N GLY A 108 -3.46 13.17 -23.74
CA GLY A 108 -4.29 14.24 -24.29
C GLY A 108 -5.79 13.93 -24.42
N HIS A 109 -6.24 12.73 -24.00
CA HIS A 109 -7.65 12.35 -23.99
C HIS A 109 -8.21 12.49 -22.57
N THR A 110 -9.21 13.37 -22.42
CA THR A 110 -9.81 13.66 -21.11
C THR A 110 -11.20 13.06 -21.01
N SER A 111 -11.49 12.39 -19.90
CA SER A 111 -12.83 11.91 -19.59
C SER A 111 -13.19 12.18 -18.13
N GLU A 112 -14.48 12.34 -17.88
CA GLU A 112 -15.01 12.49 -16.53
C GLU A 112 -15.20 11.11 -15.90
N LEU A 113 -14.61 10.91 -14.73
CA LEU A 113 -14.61 9.64 -13.97
C LEU A 113 -15.26 9.83 -12.61
N PRO A 114 -16.25 8.99 -12.24
CA PRO A 114 -16.93 9.08 -10.96
C PRO A 114 -16.08 8.51 -9.79
N ALA A 115 -16.53 8.74 -8.57
CA ALA A 115 -16.01 8.10 -7.37
C ALA A 115 -15.89 6.57 -7.53
N GLY A 116 -14.87 6.00 -6.91
CA GLY A 116 -14.51 4.59 -7.02
C GLY A 116 -13.69 4.24 -8.26
N SER A 117 -13.45 5.20 -9.16
CA SER A 117 -12.63 4.98 -10.36
C SER A 117 -11.16 4.84 -10.02
N MET A 118 -10.49 3.96 -10.77
CA MET A 118 -9.04 3.79 -10.78
C MET A 118 -8.52 3.93 -12.21
N VAL A 119 -7.39 4.61 -12.37
CA VAL A 119 -6.73 4.82 -13.67
C VAL A 119 -5.30 4.34 -13.58
N LEU A 120 -4.89 3.53 -14.55
CA LEU A 120 -3.50 3.14 -14.75
C LEU A 120 -2.80 4.13 -15.67
N CYS A 121 -1.85 4.87 -15.13
CA CYS A 121 -0.95 5.75 -15.86
C CYS A 121 0.32 4.98 -16.22
N SER A 122 0.31 4.35 -17.40
CA SER A 122 1.42 3.51 -17.83
C SER A 122 2.67 4.33 -18.12
N ARG A 123 3.83 3.76 -17.86
CA ARG A 123 5.13 4.34 -18.19
C ARG A 123 5.16 4.81 -19.68
N GLY A 124 5.52 6.06 -19.88
CA GLY A 124 5.58 6.69 -21.20
C GLY A 124 4.23 7.23 -21.71
N SER A 125 3.19 7.22 -20.86
CA SER A 125 1.91 7.89 -21.14
C SER A 125 1.84 9.19 -20.32
N SER A 126 1.47 10.31 -20.96
CA SER A 126 1.18 11.53 -20.22
C SER A 126 -0.13 11.39 -19.46
N HIS A 127 -0.27 12.09 -18.36
CA HIS A 127 -1.50 12.10 -17.57
C HIS A 127 -1.60 13.30 -16.65
N GLY A 128 -2.83 13.55 -16.18
CA GLY A 128 -3.15 14.56 -15.21
C GLY A 128 -4.60 14.45 -14.75
N ILE A 129 -4.95 15.20 -13.74
CA ILE A 129 -6.29 15.18 -13.15
C ILE A 129 -6.72 16.60 -12.79
N TYR A 130 -7.94 16.98 -13.12
CA TYR A 130 -8.52 18.28 -12.83
C TYR A 130 -9.88 18.13 -12.14
N ASN A 131 -10.05 18.87 -11.06
CA ASN A 131 -11.33 18.99 -10.36
C ASN A 131 -12.13 20.16 -10.94
N HIS A 132 -13.05 19.85 -11.87
CA HIS A 132 -13.93 20.83 -12.48
C HIS A 132 -15.15 21.19 -11.62
N THR A 133 -15.33 20.50 -10.48
CA THR A 133 -16.49 20.66 -9.59
C THR A 133 -16.29 21.75 -8.55
N ASP A 134 -17.31 22.00 -7.75
CA ASP A 134 -17.25 22.94 -6.62
C ASP A 134 -17.05 22.23 -5.26
N GLU A 135 -16.80 20.92 -5.29
CA GLU A 135 -16.52 20.10 -4.11
C GLU A 135 -15.06 19.63 -4.11
N THR A 136 -14.47 19.47 -2.92
CA THR A 136 -13.12 18.91 -2.79
C THR A 136 -13.14 17.42 -3.11
N LEU A 137 -12.30 17.00 -4.04
CA LEU A 137 -12.05 15.59 -4.34
C LEU A 137 -10.96 15.04 -3.44
N GLN A 138 -11.06 13.76 -3.15
CA GLN A 138 -10.03 13.01 -2.43
C GLN A 138 -9.50 11.89 -3.32
N TRP A 139 -8.19 11.70 -3.31
CA TRP A 139 -7.54 10.71 -4.16
C TRP A 139 -6.37 10.01 -3.47
N LEU A 140 -6.02 8.86 -4.00
CA LEU A 140 -4.84 8.06 -3.65
C LEU A 140 -4.02 7.85 -4.91
N ASN A 141 -2.70 7.88 -4.77
CA ASN A 141 -1.77 7.53 -5.83
C ASN A 141 -0.72 6.56 -5.32
N VAL A 142 -0.51 5.48 -6.06
CA VAL A 142 0.52 4.46 -5.76
C VAL A 142 1.40 4.31 -6.99
N ALA A 143 2.71 4.32 -6.80
CA ALA A 143 3.66 4.21 -7.89
C ALA A 143 4.64 3.04 -7.73
N VAL A 144 5.00 2.43 -8.88
CA VAL A 144 6.08 1.46 -9.01
C VAL A 144 7.02 1.91 -10.13
N SER A 145 8.31 1.97 -9.83
CA SER A 145 9.36 2.36 -10.77
C SER A 145 10.06 1.15 -11.39
N ASP A 146 10.75 1.33 -12.51
CA ASP A 146 11.69 0.34 -13.07
C ASP A 146 13.06 0.39 -12.39
N VAL A 147 13.33 1.49 -11.66
CA VAL A 147 14.55 1.68 -10.85
C VAL A 147 14.17 2.02 -9.42
N LYS A 148 14.55 1.16 -8.48
CA LYS A 148 14.24 1.35 -7.06
C LYS A 148 14.59 2.75 -6.57
N GLY A 149 13.62 3.41 -5.89
CA GLY A 149 13.79 4.72 -5.28
C GLY A 149 13.95 5.89 -6.25
N LYS A 150 13.74 5.67 -7.57
CA LYS A 150 13.86 6.73 -8.57
C LYS A 150 12.51 7.03 -9.22
N GLY A 151 12.01 8.23 -8.96
CA GLY A 151 10.92 8.84 -9.72
C GLY A 151 11.46 9.81 -10.77
N ASP A 152 10.66 10.09 -11.77
CA ASP A 152 10.90 11.13 -12.76
C ASP A 152 9.59 11.79 -13.17
N ALA A 153 9.66 13.02 -13.66
CA ALA A 153 8.52 13.69 -14.27
C ALA A 153 8.99 14.72 -15.30
N VAL A 154 8.29 14.78 -16.40
CA VAL A 154 8.43 15.87 -17.40
C VAL A 154 7.10 16.55 -17.54
N ASN A 155 7.00 17.81 -17.13
CA ASN A 155 5.77 18.59 -17.14
C ASN A 155 5.54 19.19 -18.52
N TYR A 156 4.28 19.16 -18.98
CA TYR A 156 3.86 19.79 -20.22
C TYR A 156 3.37 21.22 -20.01
N ASN A 157 3.20 21.66 -18.76
CA ASN A 157 2.69 22.97 -18.36
C ASN A 157 1.27 23.23 -18.89
N ASP A 158 0.47 22.18 -18.95
CA ASP A 158 -0.97 22.22 -19.22
C ASP A 158 -1.71 21.91 -17.92
N ASP A 159 -2.50 22.86 -17.45
CA ASP A 159 -3.26 22.75 -16.20
C ASP A 159 -4.57 21.97 -16.34
N LEU A 160 -4.92 21.57 -17.57
CA LEU A 160 -6.10 20.79 -17.94
C LEU A 160 -7.45 21.47 -17.67
N SER A 161 -7.48 22.74 -17.23
CA SER A 161 -8.71 23.46 -16.92
C SER A 161 -9.61 23.69 -18.14
N HIS A 162 -9.05 23.60 -19.35
CA HIS A 162 -9.73 23.77 -20.62
C HIS A 162 -9.79 22.49 -21.47
N ALA A 163 -9.46 21.35 -20.89
CA ALA A 163 -9.44 20.07 -21.59
C ALA A 163 -10.83 19.71 -22.15
N LYS A 164 -10.86 19.22 -23.39
CA LYS A 164 -12.10 18.74 -24.01
C LYS A 164 -12.45 17.37 -23.49
N VAL A 165 -13.60 17.25 -22.82
CA VAL A 165 -14.07 15.98 -22.24
C VAL A 165 -14.65 15.06 -23.31
N GLU A 166 -14.23 13.82 -23.32
CA GLU A 166 -14.66 12.75 -24.22
C GLU A 166 -15.37 11.64 -23.44
N SER A 167 -16.28 10.92 -24.10
CA SER A 167 -17.00 9.78 -23.53
C SER A 167 -17.28 8.76 -24.63
N PRO A 168 -17.02 7.46 -24.42
CA PRO A 168 -16.42 6.85 -23.21
C PRO A 168 -14.92 7.14 -23.12
N PRO A 169 -14.28 6.88 -21.93
CA PRO A 169 -12.84 7.00 -21.79
C PRO A 169 -12.09 6.08 -22.76
N SER A 170 -11.05 6.62 -23.42
CA SER A 170 -10.20 5.88 -24.38
C SER A 170 -8.92 5.30 -23.76
N PHE A 171 -8.76 5.40 -22.45
CA PHE A 171 -7.60 4.92 -21.67
C PHE A 171 -7.98 3.83 -20.68
N LEU A 172 -6.97 3.20 -20.10
CA LEU A 172 -7.18 2.10 -19.14
C LEU A 172 -7.69 2.61 -17.80
N TRP A 173 -8.90 2.25 -17.49
CA TRP A 173 -9.54 2.55 -16.22
C TRP A 173 -10.47 1.42 -15.78
N THR A 174 -10.79 1.40 -14.49
CA THR A 174 -11.83 0.54 -13.91
C THR A 174 -12.41 1.24 -12.68
N LYS A 175 -13.37 0.60 -12.02
CA LYS A 175 -13.90 1.10 -10.74
C LYS A 175 -14.13 -0.03 -9.76
N LEU A 176 -14.19 0.32 -8.49
CA LEU A 176 -14.69 -0.58 -7.46
C LEU A 176 -16.19 -0.83 -7.73
N ASP A 177 -16.51 -2.04 -8.10
CA ASP A 177 -17.88 -2.48 -8.40
C ASP A 177 -18.13 -3.83 -7.73
N ARG A 178 -18.96 -3.83 -6.68
CA ARG A 178 -19.29 -5.04 -5.91
C ARG A 178 -19.90 -6.14 -6.78
N SER A 179 -20.64 -5.78 -7.80
CA SER A 179 -21.32 -6.75 -8.69
C SER A 179 -20.34 -7.59 -9.51
N LEU A 180 -19.10 -7.13 -9.66
CA LEU A 180 -18.03 -7.81 -10.41
C LEU A 180 -17.15 -8.73 -9.54
N LEU A 181 -17.34 -8.71 -8.21
CA LEU A 181 -16.59 -9.57 -7.30
C LEU A 181 -17.16 -10.98 -7.30
N LYS A 182 -16.30 -11.95 -7.14
CA LYS A 182 -16.64 -13.37 -7.03
C LYS A 182 -16.31 -13.88 -5.63
N PRO A 183 -17.09 -14.86 -5.11
CA PRO A 183 -16.77 -15.46 -3.82
C PRO A 183 -15.47 -16.23 -3.88
N ALA A 184 -14.63 -16.02 -2.85
CA ALA A 184 -13.39 -16.74 -2.61
C ALA A 184 -13.44 -17.33 -1.20
N ALA A 185 -13.67 -18.63 -1.11
CA ALA A 185 -13.74 -19.33 0.17
C ALA A 185 -12.35 -19.56 0.72
N LYS A 186 -12.17 -19.30 2.04
CA LYS A 186 -10.92 -19.56 2.79
C LYS A 186 -9.68 -18.99 2.10
N ALA A 187 -9.76 -17.75 1.63
CA ALA A 187 -8.62 -17.08 1.01
C ALA A 187 -7.38 -17.18 1.92
N HIS A 188 -6.29 -17.72 1.39
CA HIS A 188 -5.03 -18.01 2.13
C HIS A 188 -5.22 -18.83 3.43
N GLY A 189 -6.22 -19.72 3.48
CA GLY A 189 -6.54 -20.49 4.68
C GLY A 189 -7.36 -19.70 5.71
N GLY A 190 -7.90 -18.56 5.33
CA GLY A 190 -8.71 -17.69 6.18
C GLY A 190 -10.08 -18.26 6.51
N LYS A 191 -10.84 -17.53 7.34
CA LYS A 191 -12.18 -17.85 7.80
C LYS A 191 -13.22 -17.36 6.81
N GLY A 192 -14.21 -18.20 6.52
CA GLY A 192 -15.40 -17.82 5.75
C GLY A 192 -15.14 -17.62 4.26
N THR A 193 -15.93 -16.74 3.65
CA THR A 193 -15.89 -16.43 2.22
C THR A 193 -15.82 -14.93 2.04
N ILE A 194 -14.76 -14.45 1.41
CA ILE A 194 -14.62 -13.06 0.99
C ILE A 194 -15.12 -12.89 -0.43
N LEU A 195 -15.36 -11.64 -0.86
CA LEU A 195 -15.60 -11.31 -2.25
C LEU A 195 -14.32 -10.74 -2.83
N PHE A 196 -13.95 -11.16 -4.05
CA PHE A 196 -12.66 -10.87 -4.66
C PHE A 196 -12.78 -10.59 -6.15
N ARG A 197 -11.99 -9.63 -6.62
CA ARG A 197 -11.77 -9.37 -8.04
C ARG A 197 -10.34 -8.89 -8.27
N ARG A 198 -9.59 -9.56 -9.15
CA ARG A 198 -8.37 -8.99 -9.72
C ARG A 198 -8.72 -7.94 -10.76
N MET A 199 -8.42 -6.67 -10.48
CA MET A 199 -8.72 -5.55 -11.38
C MET A 199 -7.67 -5.43 -12.48
N TRP A 200 -6.40 -5.55 -12.13
CA TRP A 200 -5.28 -5.63 -13.07
C TRP A 200 -4.32 -6.72 -12.66
N ASN A 201 -3.70 -7.34 -13.64
CA ASN A 201 -2.67 -8.35 -13.49
C ASN A 201 -1.37 -7.85 -14.15
N LYS A 202 -0.29 -8.61 -14.01
CA LYS A 202 1.05 -8.25 -14.50
C LYS A 202 1.11 -7.90 -15.98
N GLU A 203 0.21 -8.42 -16.82
CA GLU A 203 0.14 -8.14 -18.25
C GLU A 203 -0.31 -6.71 -18.55
N SER A 204 -0.98 -6.06 -17.61
CA SER A 204 -1.43 -4.67 -17.74
C SER A 204 -0.29 -3.65 -17.58
N PHE A 205 0.81 -4.04 -16.95
CA PHE A 205 1.88 -3.16 -16.51
C PHE A 205 3.16 -3.31 -17.32
N LYS A 206 3.96 -2.26 -17.37
CA LYS A 206 5.30 -2.26 -17.98
C LYS A 206 6.41 -2.41 -16.92
N THR A 207 6.18 -1.95 -15.70
CA THR A 207 7.08 -2.10 -14.55
C THR A 207 6.84 -3.39 -13.77
N ASN A 208 7.39 -3.52 -12.57
CA ASN A 208 7.27 -4.71 -11.74
C ASN A 208 5.97 -4.78 -10.92
N TRP A 209 4.94 -4.01 -11.26
CA TRP A 209 3.60 -4.26 -10.74
C TRP A 209 3.20 -5.71 -10.99
N GLU A 210 2.66 -6.40 -9.98
CA GLU A 210 2.18 -7.78 -10.13
C GLU A 210 0.65 -7.82 -10.27
N PHE A 211 -0.06 -7.08 -9.42
CA PHE A 211 -1.52 -6.98 -9.51
C PHE A 211 -2.10 -5.81 -8.70
N VAL A 212 -3.37 -5.54 -8.97
CA VAL A 212 -4.24 -4.73 -8.11
C VAL A 212 -5.55 -5.46 -7.92
N ASP A 213 -5.92 -5.70 -6.66
CA ASP A 213 -7.10 -6.46 -6.27
C ASP A 213 -8.11 -5.59 -5.53
N HIS A 214 -9.40 -5.86 -5.77
CA HIS A 214 -10.51 -5.37 -5.00
C HIS A 214 -11.08 -6.53 -4.16
N CYS A 215 -11.07 -6.37 -2.84
CA CYS A 215 -11.58 -7.36 -1.90
C CYS A 215 -12.66 -6.74 -1.02
N ILE A 216 -13.67 -7.54 -0.66
CA ILE A 216 -14.64 -7.22 0.38
C ILE A 216 -14.64 -8.37 1.38
N LEU A 217 -14.37 -8.04 2.63
CA LEU A 217 -14.42 -9.00 3.73
C LEU A 217 -15.68 -8.74 4.55
N PRO A 218 -16.71 -9.60 4.43
CA PRO A 218 -17.87 -9.55 5.34
C PRO A 218 -17.45 -9.74 6.81
N PRO A 219 -18.29 -9.36 7.77
CA PRO A 219 -18.05 -9.64 9.18
C PRO A 219 -17.66 -11.10 9.44
N GLU A 220 -16.75 -11.32 10.38
CA GLU A 220 -16.27 -12.65 10.79
C GLU A 220 -15.54 -13.44 9.69
N THR A 221 -15.04 -12.77 8.63
CA THR A 221 -14.21 -13.39 7.60
C THR A 221 -12.79 -12.86 7.60
N SER A 222 -11.87 -13.59 6.97
CA SER A 222 -10.47 -13.18 6.89
C SER A 222 -9.79 -13.56 5.57
N ILE A 223 -8.75 -12.81 5.24
CA ILE A 223 -7.61 -13.27 4.45
C ILE A 223 -6.65 -13.90 5.46
N GLY A 224 -6.43 -15.22 5.38
CA GLY A 224 -5.65 -15.97 6.36
C GLY A 224 -4.18 -15.57 6.43
N TYR A 225 -3.50 -16.02 7.47
CA TYR A 225 -2.10 -15.70 7.70
C TYR A 225 -1.20 -16.37 6.65
N HIS A 226 -0.47 -15.59 5.88
CA HIS A 226 0.36 -16.08 4.78
C HIS A 226 1.60 -15.19 4.59
N GLN A 227 2.53 -15.64 3.74
CA GLN A 227 3.82 -15.00 3.50
C GLN A 227 4.16 -15.02 2.02
N HIS A 228 4.83 -13.97 1.56
CA HIS A 228 5.44 -13.88 0.24
C HIS A 228 6.95 -13.60 0.35
N ASN A 229 7.74 -14.20 -0.57
CA ASN A 229 9.18 -13.93 -0.68
C ASN A 229 9.55 -13.25 -2.01
N MET A 230 8.60 -13.21 -2.95
CA MET A 230 8.84 -12.68 -4.30
C MET A 230 8.00 -11.45 -4.63
N ILE A 231 7.01 -11.13 -3.79
CA ILE A 231 6.16 -9.95 -3.95
C ILE A 231 6.00 -9.24 -2.62
N GLU A 232 5.77 -7.94 -2.68
CA GLU A 232 5.28 -7.13 -1.58
C GLU A 232 3.86 -6.67 -1.87
N GLU A 233 3.10 -6.44 -0.83
CA GLU A 233 1.73 -5.98 -0.93
C GLU A 233 1.51 -4.73 -0.06
N ILE A 234 0.58 -3.89 -0.50
CA ILE A 234 0.05 -2.79 0.28
C ILE A 234 -1.44 -3.03 0.44
N TYR A 235 -1.89 -3.22 1.67
CA TYR A 235 -3.30 -3.30 2.02
C TYR A 235 -3.81 -1.90 2.31
N TYR A 236 -4.71 -1.39 1.46
CA TYR A 236 -5.32 -0.07 1.66
C TYR A 236 -6.80 -0.23 2.01
N LEU A 237 -7.18 0.20 3.22
CA LEU A 237 -8.58 0.14 3.66
C LEU A 237 -9.35 1.34 3.12
N VAL A 238 -10.35 1.06 2.28
CA VAL A 238 -11.25 2.06 1.72
C VAL A 238 -12.40 2.34 2.70
N SER A 239 -12.98 1.28 3.28
CA SER A 239 -14.05 1.39 4.29
C SER A 239 -14.04 0.17 5.21
N GLY A 240 -14.78 0.28 6.33
CA GLY A 240 -14.80 -0.74 7.37
C GLY A 240 -13.55 -0.72 8.25
N SER A 241 -13.54 -1.52 9.30
CA SER A 241 -12.41 -1.66 10.23
C SER A 241 -12.22 -3.11 10.64
N GLY A 242 -11.01 -3.48 11.02
CA GLY A 242 -10.68 -4.84 11.40
C GLY A 242 -9.35 -4.94 12.11
N ARG A 243 -8.78 -6.15 12.15
CA ARG A 243 -7.46 -6.42 12.72
C ARG A 243 -6.51 -6.93 11.66
N MET A 244 -5.43 -6.20 11.44
CA MET A 244 -4.31 -6.62 10.60
C MET A 244 -3.24 -7.26 11.46
N THR A 245 -2.73 -8.40 11.04
CA THR A 245 -1.60 -9.06 11.67
C THR A 245 -0.43 -9.08 10.72
N VAL A 246 0.73 -8.60 11.16
CA VAL A 246 2.01 -8.68 10.43
C VAL A 246 3.06 -9.18 11.41
N ASN A 247 3.81 -10.24 11.06
CA ASN A 247 4.87 -10.83 11.86
C ASN A 247 4.44 -11.11 13.31
N ASP A 248 3.26 -11.73 13.48
CA ASP A 248 2.64 -12.09 14.77
C ASP A 248 2.20 -10.92 15.66
N VAL A 249 2.31 -9.67 15.19
CA VAL A 249 1.75 -8.52 15.91
C VAL A 249 0.46 -8.09 15.23
N THR A 250 -0.58 -7.87 16.03
CA THR A 250 -1.94 -7.54 15.56
C THR A 250 -2.32 -6.13 15.98
N TRP A 251 -2.92 -5.37 15.06
CA TRP A 251 -3.42 -4.01 15.30
C TRP A 251 -4.81 -3.82 14.74
N ASP A 252 -5.53 -2.88 15.35
CA ASP A 252 -6.75 -2.35 14.77
C ASP A 252 -6.41 -1.44 13.59
N VAL A 253 -7.08 -1.68 12.47
CA VAL A 253 -6.96 -0.93 11.22
C VAL A 253 -8.30 -0.32 10.84
N ARG A 254 -8.27 0.81 10.14
CA ARG A 254 -9.44 1.63 9.80
C ARG A 254 -9.31 2.27 8.42
N PRO A 255 -10.38 2.86 7.87
CA PRO A 255 -10.32 3.54 6.57
C PRO A 255 -9.20 4.57 6.50
N GLY A 256 -8.47 4.56 5.39
CA GLY A 256 -7.32 5.43 5.16
C GLY A 256 -5.98 4.87 5.66
N ASP A 257 -5.95 3.66 6.24
CA ASP A 257 -4.70 2.99 6.56
C ASP A 257 -4.13 2.28 5.32
N ALA A 258 -2.82 2.48 5.08
CA ALA A 258 -2.00 1.79 4.10
C ALA A 258 -0.98 0.92 4.83
N ILE A 259 -1.13 -0.39 4.77
CA ILE A 259 -0.31 -1.34 5.51
C ILE A 259 0.64 -2.02 4.54
N PRO A 260 1.97 -1.77 4.64
CA PRO A 260 2.95 -2.50 3.86
C PRO A 260 3.13 -3.92 4.42
N CYS A 261 3.14 -4.90 3.52
CA CYS A 261 3.51 -6.28 3.76
C CYS A 261 4.75 -6.54 2.93
N THR A 262 5.91 -6.35 3.54
CA THR A 262 7.21 -6.40 2.84
C THR A 262 7.68 -7.83 2.62
N LEU A 263 8.77 -8.01 1.86
CA LEU A 263 9.30 -9.35 1.60
C LEU A 263 9.54 -10.12 2.90
N HIS A 264 9.13 -11.38 2.92
CA HIS A 264 9.24 -12.28 4.06
C HIS A 264 8.33 -11.96 5.25
N ASP A 265 7.53 -10.89 5.19
CA ASP A 265 6.50 -10.63 6.20
C ASP A 265 5.37 -11.66 6.08
N SER A 266 5.01 -12.25 7.21
CA SER A 266 3.78 -13.03 7.31
C SER A 266 2.65 -12.09 7.71
N HIS A 267 1.53 -12.12 6.98
CA HIS A 267 0.45 -11.16 7.19
C HIS A 267 -0.93 -11.73 6.89
N GLY A 268 -1.96 -11.00 7.33
CA GLY A 268 -3.35 -11.31 7.05
C GLY A 268 -4.29 -10.35 7.76
N LEU A 269 -5.54 -10.31 7.31
CA LEU A 269 -6.55 -9.36 7.77
C LEU A 269 -7.81 -10.11 8.21
N TYR A 270 -8.31 -9.82 9.41
CA TYR A 270 -9.57 -10.34 9.95
C TYR A 270 -10.56 -9.21 10.19
N ASN A 271 -11.78 -9.39 9.68
CA ASN A 271 -12.89 -8.49 9.95
C ASN A 271 -13.55 -8.90 11.28
N ASN A 272 -13.19 -8.24 12.37
CA ASN A 272 -13.83 -8.40 13.68
C ASN A 272 -14.95 -7.36 13.94
N GLY A 273 -15.27 -6.55 12.94
CA GLY A 273 -16.35 -5.55 12.99
C GLY A 273 -17.69 -6.12 12.58
N SER A 274 -18.69 -5.24 12.50
CA SER A 274 -20.07 -5.56 12.10
C SER A 274 -20.39 -5.18 10.66
N GLU A 275 -19.45 -4.52 9.97
CA GLU A 275 -19.63 -4.04 8.59
C GLU A 275 -18.57 -4.64 7.67
N ASP A 276 -18.85 -4.63 6.37
CA ASP A 276 -17.89 -5.07 5.35
C ASP A 276 -16.62 -4.19 5.38
N ILE A 277 -15.45 -4.83 5.34
CA ILE A 277 -14.21 -4.13 4.97
C ILE A 277 -14.11 -4.11 3.46
N VAL A 278 -13.95 -2.92 2.87
CA VAL A 278 -13.57 -2.75 1.46
C VAL A 278 -12.08 -2.47 1.40
N LEU A 279 -11.37 -3.31 0.68
CA LEU A 279 -9.91 -3.33 0.61
C LEU A 279 -9.43 -3.25 -0.84
N ILE A 280 -8.39 -2.46 -1.09
CA ILE A 280 -7.58 -2.52 -2.31
C ILE A 280 -6.23 -3.10 -1.90
N VAL A 281 -5.78 -4.13 -2.62
CA VAL A 281 -4.43 -4.69 -2.46
C VAL A 281 -3.61 -4.33 -3.69
N PHE A 282 -2.54 -3.60 -3.49
CA PHE A 282 -1.54 -3.30 -4.50
C PHE A 282 -0.36 -4.24 -4.32
N SER A 283 0.18 -4.80 -5.41
CA SER A 283 1.33 -5.71 -5.33
C SER A 283 2.40 -5.39 -6.36
N ALA A 284 3.65 -5.43 -5.92
CA ALA A 284 4.83 -5.34 -6.77
C ALA A 284 5.75 -6.53 -6.54
N ALA A 285 6.38 -7.03 -7.61
CA ALA A 285 7.26 -8.17 -7.58
C ALA A 285 8.74 -7.76 -7.59
N VAL A 286 9.60 -8.57 -6.98
CA VAL A 286 11.06 -8.46 -7.13
C VAL A 286 11.46 -8.61 -8.60
N GLU A 287 10.85 -9.59 -9.27
CA GLU A 287 11.00 -9.84 -10.70
C GLU A 287 9.62 -10.01 -11.32
N LYS A 288 9.34 -9.25 -12.37
CA LYS A 288 8.03 -9.22 -13.02
C LYS A 288 7.50 -10.63 -13.33
N GLY A 289 6.27 -10.89 -12.83
CA GLY A 289 5.56 -12.14 -13.05
C GLY A 289 6.02 -13.30 -12.17
N LYS A 290 6.96 -13.09 -11.26
CA LYS A 290 7.32 -14.08 -10.24
C LYS A 290 6.62 -13.75 -8.93
N ARG A 291 5.84 -14.71 -8.48
CA ARG A 291 5.15 -14.65 -7.19
C ARG A 291 5.18 -16.01 -6.52
N ASP A 292 5.07 -15.99 -5.22
CA ASP A 292 4.93 -17.17 -4.37
C ASP A 292 3.92 -16.89 -3.26
N THR A 293 3.48 -17.93 -2.58
CA THR A 293 2.65 -17.81 -1.40
C THR A 293 2.87 -19.00 -0.49
N LYS A 294 3.11 -18.75 0.77
CA LYS A 294 3.15 -19.75 1.82
C LYS A 294 2.02 -19.48 2.80
N ASN A 295 1.06 -20.39 2.90
CA ASN A 295 -0.05 -20.31 3.84
C ASN A 295 0.33 -21.01 5.15
N TRP A 296 0.02 -20.36 6.29
CA TRP A 296 0.29 -20.92 7.61
C TRP A 296 -0.89 -21.69 8.22
N GLY A 297 -2.09 -21.61 7.60
CA GLY A 297 -3.30 -22.26 8.09
C GLY A 297 -3.93 -21.61 9.31
N ASP A 298 -3.56 -20.38 9.62
CA ASP A 298 -4.13 -19.57 10.68
C ASP A 298 -5.16 -18.60 10.09
N ASP A 299 -6.40 -18.72 10.54
CA ASP A 299 -7.52 -17.92 10.07
C ASP A 299 -7.68 -16.57 10.79
N LEU A 300 -6.78 -16.26 11.73
CA LEU A 300 -6.68 -15.02 12.50
C LEU A 300 -7.86 -14.73 13.45
N SER A 301 -8.88 -15.57 13.51
CA SER A 301 -10.07 -15.29 14.33
C SER A 301 -9.79 -15.28 15.84
N LYS A 302 -8.67 -15.82 16.24
CA LYS A 302 -8.23 -15.92 17.66
C LYS A 302 -7.10 -14.95 18.03
N ARG A 303 -6.68 -14.12 17.09
CA ARG A 303 -5.59 -13.13 17.32
C ARG A 303 -6.11 -11.78 17.78
#